data_17b262d2c1be3de2374940805e346c37
#
_entry.id   17b262d2c1be3de2374940805e346c37
#
_cell.length_a   1.000
_cell.length_b   1.000
_cell.length_c   1.000
_cell.angle_alpha   90.00
_cell.angle_beta   90.00
_cell.angle_gamma   90.00
#
_symmetry.space_group_name_H-M   'P 1'
#
loop_
_entity.id
_entity.type
_entity.pdbx_description
1 polymer ?
#
loop_
_entity_poly.entity_id
_entity_poly.type
_entity_poly.pdbx_seq_one_letter_code
_entity_poly.pdbx_strand_id
1 'polypeptide(L)'
;MFIVLILFRYKDNILYLLSKIFVFLFAYLVYFHYIVATSKISVMKKRRKRKSIMEFRASFPNEESAINFYEKIRWKDGVVSPFDATSKVYKCANGKYKCKNTGKYFTYRTKTFFANSKLGMRDWLYAIIMIANHKNAISSYQLADDLDIPQKTAWYMLHRIRTAMAKENNQKLSGDVEIDETFVGGKNINRHKDKKVEKCQGRSYKDKVPVFGILERGGNLFAKVVPNTQAKTLVPIVKKNVDVGSSVYTDGWSYKGLEKKYTQMSVDHGKHFYGMILVTDDGEIIEITTNRIENAWSVFKRTIKGTYIHVSKKYLQRYVDEFVFRFNTRKISKYERIELLLQYAAA
;
A
#
# COMPACT_ATOMS: atom_id res chain seq x y z
N MET A 1 0.82 17.09 35.29
CA MET A 1 1.28 17.21 36.69
C MET A 1 2.80 17.30 36.66
N PHE A 2 3.32 18.53 36.68
CA PHE A 2 4.76 18.80 36.66
C PHE A 2 5.31 18.61 38.07
N ILE A 3 6.21 17.64 38.24
CA ILE A 3 7.01 17.53 39.46
C ILE A 3 8.30 18.31 39.20
N VAL A 4 8.36 19.53 39.77
CA VAL A 4 9.60 20.32 39.81
C VAL A 4 10.47 19.72 40.91
N LEU A 5 11.52 19.02 40.56
CA LEU A 5 12.56 18.56 41.49
C LEU A 5 13.50 19.73 41.78
N ILE A 6 13.29 20.39 42.92
CA ILE A 6 14.26 21.36 43.48
C ILE A 6 15.40 20.57 44.07
N LEU A 7 16.54 20.51 43.38
CA LEU A 7 17.77 19.94 43.86
C LEU A 7 18.42 20.90 44.86
N PHE A 8 18.20 20.67 46.15
CA PHE A 8 19.00 21.32 47.21
C PHE A 8 20.40 20.71 47.22
N ARG A 9 21.38 21.56 46.99
CA ARG A 9 22.79 21.26 47.10
C ARG A 9 23.15 21.17 48.56
N TYR A 10 23.19 19.95 49.14
CA TYR A 10 23.90 19.68 50.39
C TYR A 10 24.87 18.54 50.12
N LYS A 11 26.17 18.88 50.12
CA LYS A 11 27.27 17.91 50.22
C LYS A 11 27.30 17.43 51.66
N ASP A 12 27.38 16.12 51.86
CA ASP A 12 27.63 15.42 53.13
C ASP A 12 26.44 15.09 54.04
N ASN A 13 25.31 14.64 53.47
CA ASN A 13 24.25 14.11 54.34
C ASN A 13 23.67 12.78 53.84
N ILE A 14 23.45 11.83 54.72
CA ILE A 14 22.80 10.52 54.53
C ILE A 14 21.48 10.65 53.74
N LEU A 15 20.75 11.75 53.93
CA LEU A 15 19.53 12.11 53.17
C LEU A 15 19.76 12.27 51.69
N TYR A 16 20.93 12.75 51.25
CA TYR A 16 21.26 12.87 49.80
C TYR A 16 21.54 11.50 49.16
N LEU A 17 22.17 10.59 49.94
CA LEU A 17 22.40 9.22 49.50
C LEU A 17 21.06 8.46 49.38
N LEU A 18 20.16 8.63 50.35
CA LEU A 18 18.84 8.02 50.36
C LEU A 18 17.95 8.59 49.23
N SER A 19 18.04 9.87 48.91
CA SER A 19 17.32 10.45 47.78
C SER A 19 17.80 9.90 46.43
N LYS A 20 19.11 9.68 46.24
CA LYS A 20 19.65 9.03 45.05
C LYS A 20 19.20 7.58 44.89
N ILE A 21 19.24 6.83 46.02
CA ILE A 21 18.77 5.44 46.04
C ILE A 21 17.28 5.37 45.72
N PHE A 22 16.48 6.29 46.22
CA PHE A 22 15.05 6.36 45.95
C PHE A 22 14.77 6.70 44.50
N VAL A 23 15.49 7.63 43.90
CA VAL A 23 15.36 7.98 42.45
C VAL A 23 15.79 6.80 41.60
N PHE A 24 16.86 6.09 41.94
CA PHE A 24 17.28 4.89 41.22
C PHE A 24 16.26 3.74 41.33
N LEU A 25 15.72 3.49 42.51
CA LEU A 25 14.68 2.49 42.74
C LEU A 25 13.39 2.83 42.00
N PHE A 26 13.00 4.10 42.01
CA PHE A 26 11.82 4.56 41.27
C PHE A 26 12.02 4.45 39.76
N ALA A 27 13.17 4.85 39.23
CA ALA A 27 13.52 4.68 37.83
C ALA A 27 13.58 3.20 37.43
N TYR A 28 14.09 2.34 38.28
CA TYR A 28 14.12 0.89 38.09
C TYR A 28 12.71 0.27 38.07
N LEU A 29 11.84 0.70 39.00
CA LEU A 29 10.43 0.27 39.05
C LEU A 29 9.63 0.72 37.79
N VAL A 30 9.82 1.95 37.34
CA VAL A 30 9.19 2.48 36.12
C VAL A 30 9.71 1.71 34.88
N TYR A 31 11.02 1.48 34.81
CA TYR A 31 11.63 0.71 33.73
C TYR A 31 11.18 -0.77 33.73
N PHE A 32 11.08 -1.38 34.91
CA PHE A 32 10.57 -2.74 35.08
C PHE A 32 9.09 -2.84 34.69
N HIS A 33 8.24 -1.87 35.09
CA HIS A 33 6.85 -1.79 34.64
C HIS A 33 6.73 -1.60 33.13
N TYR A 34 7.60 -0.79 32.53
CA TYR A 34 7.67 -0.60 31.07
C TYR A 34 8.08 -1.91 30.37
N ILE A 35 9.07 -2.63 30.87
CA ILE A 35 9.48 -3.95 30.32
C ILE A 35 8.36 -4.97 30.47
N VAL A 36 7.69 -5.04 31.62
CA VAL A 36 6.58 -5.97 31.86
C VAL A 36 5.37 -5.63 30.99
N ALA A 37 5.05 -4.34 30.81
CA ALA A 37 4.01 -3.90 29.91
C ALA A 37 4.32 -4.21 28.44
N THR A 38 5.56 -3.94 28.00
CA THR A 38 6.01 -4.25 26.63
C THR A 38 6.13 -5.74 26.37
N SER A 39 6.55 -6.55 27.35
CA SER A 39 6.58 -8.01 27.23
C SER A 39 5.17 -8.61 27.19
N LYS A 40 4.21 -8.11 28.00
CA LYS A 40 2.79 -8.53 27.91
C LYS A 40 2.17 -8.16 26.57
N ILE A 41 2.49 -6.97 26.00
CA ILE A 41 2.04 -6.57 24.66
C ILE A 41 2.70 -7.44 23.57
N SER A 42 3.94 -7.87 23.75
CA SER A 42 4.63 -8.77 22.84
C SER A 42 4.04 -10.20 22.84
N VAL A 43 3.64 -10.71 24.00
CA VAL A 43 3.04 -12.05 24.14
C VAL A 43 1.60 -12.09 23.58
N MET A 44 0.89 -10.97 23.59
CA MET A 44 -0.47 -10.88 23.01
C MET A 44 -0.51 -10.64 21.50
N LYS A 45 0.61 -10.47 20.79
CA LYS A 45 0.63 -10.64 19.35
C LYS A 45 0.47 -12.13 19.03
N LYS A 46 -0.79 -12.62 19.07
CA LYS A 46 -1.18 -13.91 18.44
C LYS A 46 -0.40 -14.01 17.14
N ARG A 47 0.52 -14.97 17.01
CA ARG A 47 1.20 -15.28 15.75
C ARG A 47 0.11 -15.46 14.71
N ARG A 48 -0.10 -14.45 13.86
CA ARG A 48 -1.07 -14.53 12.75
C ARG A 48 -0.68 -15.75 11.96
N LYS A 49 -1.54 -16.78 11.97
CA LYS A 49 -1.30 -18.03 11.25
C LYS A 49 -1.01 -17.68 9.79
N ARG A 50 0.22 -17.91 9.37
CA ARG A 50 0.62 -17.76 7.98
C ARG A 50 0.12 -18.99 7.26
N LYS A 51 -0.89 -18.89 6.39
CA LYS A 51 -1.20 -19.99 5.48
C LYS A 51 0.03 -20.22 4.62
N SER A 52 0.67 -21.36 4.82
CA SER A 52 1.82 -21.79 4.03
C SER A 52 1.36 -22.28 2.65
N ILE A 53 2.29 -22.48 1.73
CA ILE A 53 2.04 -23.16 0.43
C ILE A 53 1.46 -24.55 0.67
N MET A 54 1.90 -25.23 1.75
CA MET A 54 1.37 -26.55 2.14
C MET A 54 -0.10 -26.46 2.54
N GLU A 55 -0.50 -25.47 3.33
CA GLU A 55 -1.90 -25.23 3.67
C GLU A 55 -2.75 -24.87 2.45
N PHE A 56 -2.17 -24.15 1.47
CA PHE A 56 -2.85 -23.88 0.21
C PHE A 56 -3.12 -25.17 -0.56
N ARG A 57 -2.11 -26.04 -0.73
CA ARG A 57 -2.27 -27.33 -1.41
C ARG A 57 -3.32 -28.21 -0.70
N ALA A 58 -3.34 -28.23 0.62
CA ALA A 58 -4.32 -28.95 1.40
C ALA A 58 -5.74 -28.37 1.26
N SER A 59 -5.87 -27.03 1.18
CA SER A 59 -7.16 -26.35 1.03
C SER A 59 -7.75 -26.48 -0.38
N PHE A 60 -6.90 -26.59 -1.40
CA PHE A 60 -7.29 -26.66 -2.81
C PHE A 60 -6.65 -27.89 -3.50
N PRO A 61 -7.09 -29.11 -3.15
CA PRO A 61 -6.52 -30.34 -3.72
C PRO A 61 -6.82 -30.48 -5.20
N ASN A 62 -7.95 -29.94 -5.68
CA ASN A 62 -8.40 -30.01 -7.06
C ASN A 62 -8.99 -28.67 -7.54
N GLU A 63 -9.28 -28.59 -8.83
CA GLU A 63 -9.86 -27.41 -9.49
C GLU A 63 -11.25 -27.06 -8.93
N GLU A 64 -12.08 -28.07 -8.64
CA GLU A 64 -13.43 -27.89 -8.12
C GLU A 64 -13.43 -27.19 -6.76
N SER A 65 -12.53 -27.57 -5.85
CA SER A 65 -12.38 -26.91 -4.54
C SER A 65 -12.02 -25.43 -4.68
N ALA A 66 -11.19 -25.09 -5.66
CA ALA A 66 -10.79 -23.74 -5.96
C ALA A 66 -11.96 -22.91 -6.54
N ILE A 67 -12.74 -23.50 -7.44
CA ILE A 67 -13.96 -22.89 -8.00
C ILE A 67 -14.98 -22.62 -6.90
N ASN A 68 -15.29 -23.62 -6.09
CA ASN A 68 -16.25 -23.53 -4.99
C ASN A 68 -15.85 -22.44 -3.98
N PHE A 69 -14.56 -22.32 -3.69
CA PHE A 69 -14.05 -21.26 -2.81
C PHE A 69 -14.29 -19.86 -3.40
N TYR A 70 -13.97 -19.68 -4.70
CA TYR A 70 -14.16 -18.40 -5.36
C TYR A 70 -15.64 -18.04 -5.53
N GLU A 71 -16.50 -19.00 -5.88
CA GLU A 71 -17.95 -18.81 -6.00
C GLU A 71 -18.56 -18.32 -4.68
N LYS A 72 -18.13 -18.87 -3.53
CA LYS A 72 -18.56 -18.40 -2.20
C LYS A 72 -18.18 -16.94 -1.93
N ILE A 73 -17.03 -16.48 -2.43
CA ILE A 73 -16.63 -15.08 -2.28
C ILE A 73 -17.40 -14.18 -3.24
N ARG A 74 -17.50 -14.61 -4.51
CA ARG A 74 -18.19 -13.85 -5.55
C ARG A 74 -19.68 -13.69 -5.30
N TRP A 75 -20.32 -14.73 -4.82
CA TRP A 75 -21.76 -14.82 -4.65
C TRP A 75 -22.14 -15.09 -3.19
N LYS A 76 -21.62 -14.25 -2.30
CA LYS A 76 -21.83 -14.38 -0.85
C LYS A 76 -23.31 -14.37 -0.48
N ASP A 77 -24.10 -13.55 -1.15
CA ASP A 77 -25.52 -13.35 -0.92
C ASP A 77 -26.42 -14.06 -1.97
N GLY A 78 -25.88 -15.05 -2.66
CA GLY A 78 -26.55 -15.80 -3.71
C GLY A 78 -26.05 -15.48 -5.11
N VAL A 79 -26.29 -16.39 -6.06
CA VAL A 79 -25.79 -16.27 -7.43
C VAL A 79 -26.53 -15.18 -8.18
N VAL A 80 -25.80 -14.15 -8.61
CA VAL A 80 -26.32 -13.01 -9.38
C VAL A 80 -25.83 -13.08 -10.81
N SER A 81 -26.74 -12.86 -11.77
CA SER A 81 -26.37 -12.80 -13.19
C SER A 81 -25.56 -11.56 -13.51
N PRO A 82 -24.39 -11.69 -14.19
CA PRO A 82 -23.62 -10.54 -14.63
C PRO A 82 -24.29 -9.77 -15.79
N PHE A 83 -25.40 -10.26 -16.35
CA PHE A 83 -26.14 -9.64 -17.43
C PHE A 83 -27.36 -8.84 -16.95
N ASP A 84 -27.99 -9.32 -15.87
CA ASP A 84 -29.14 -8.70 -15.23
C ASP A 84 -29.18 -9.13 -13.75
N ALA A 85 -28.91 -8.19 -12.87
CA ALA A 85 -28.82 -8.45 -11.43
C ALA A 85 -30.17 -8.81 -10.78
N THR A 86 -31.28 -8.41 -11.41
CA THR A 86 -32.64 -8.67 -10.90
C THR A 86 -33.21 -10.01 -11.36
N SER A 87 -32.52 -10.66 -12.32
CA SER A 87 -32.99 -11.89 -12.94
C SER A 87 -32.84 -13.12 -12.05
N LYS A 88 -33.84 -13.98 -12.02
CA LYS A 88 -33.72 -15.33 -11.46
C LYS A 88 -32.67 -16.12 -12.23
N VAL A 89 -31.85 -16.87 -11.49
CA VAL A 89 -30.74 -17.67 -12.04
C VAL A 89 -31.02 -19.17 -11.82
N TYR A 90 -30.76 -19.96 -12.83
CA TYR A 90 -30.84 -21.42 -12.77
C TYR A 90 -29.45 -22.03 -12.90
N LYS A 91 -29.12 -22.98 -12.02
CA LYS A 91 -27.91 -23.81 -12.12
C LYS A 91 -28.17 -24.95 -13.10
N CYS A 92 -27.31 -25.11 -14.09
CA CYS A 92 -27.37 -26.17 -15.09
C CYS A 92 -26.47 -27.34 -14.73
N ALA A 93 -26.77 -28.55 -15.24
CA ALA A 93 -26.03 -29.78 -14.95
C ALA A 93 -24.55 -29.71 -15.33
N ASN A 94 -24.16 -28.88 -16.32
CA ASN A 94 -22.77 -28.68 -16.77
C ASN A 94 -21.99 -27.66 -15.96
N GLY A 95 -22.43 -27.28 -14.76
CA GLY A 95 -21.76 -26.29 -13.90
C GLY A 95 -21.89 -24.83 -14.36
N LYS A 96 -22.68 -24.57 -15.42
CA LYS A 96 -23.04 -23.22 -15.88
C LYS A 96 -24.28 -22.71 -15.18
N TYR A 97 -24.48 -21.40 -15.25
CA TYR A 97 -25.69 -20.74 -14.76
C TYR A 97 -26.43 -20.11 -15.95
N LYS A 98 -27.74 -20.07 -15.91
CA LYS A 98 -28.61 -19.45 -16.93
C LYS A 98 -29.37 -18.29 -16.31
N CYS A 99 -29.27 -17.12 -16.92
CA CYS A 99 -30.07 -15.95 -16.59
C CYS A 99 -31.47 -16.11 -17.22
N LYS A 100 -32.54 -16.04 -16.43
CA LYS A 100 -33.92 -16.20 -16.93
C LYS A 100 -34.28 -15.12 -17.95
N ASN A 101 -34.07 -13.85 -17.58
CA ASN A 101 -34.54 -12.71 -18.37
C ASN A 101 -33.82 -12.59 -19.72
N THR A 102 -32.48 -12.84 -19.72
CA THR A 102 -31.67 -12.67 -20.94
C THR A 102 -31.44 -13.96 -21.72
N GLY A 103 -31.78 -15.14 -21.12
CA GLY A 103 -31.50 -16.45 -21.70
C GLY A 103 -30.01 -16.81 -21.78
N LYS A 104 -29.10 -15.91 -21.40
CA LYS A 104 -27.64 -16.07 -21.54
C LYS A 104 -27.08 -17.00 -20.46
N TYR A 105 -26.11 -17.81 -20.88
CA TYR A 105 -25.35 -18.66 -19.96
C TYR A 105 -24.11 -17.93 -19.44
N PHE A 106 -23.73 -18.19 -18.20
CA PHE A 106 -22.53 -17.66 -17.56
C PHE A 106 -21.89 -18.64 -16.60
N THR A 107 -20.67 -18.36 -16.21
CA THR A 107 -19.90 -19.13 -15.24
C THR A 107 -19.29 -18.18 -14.19
N TYR A 108 -18.63 -18.73 -13.21
CA TYR A 108 -17.86 -17.96 -12.21
C TYR A 108 -16.80 -17.01 -12.85
N ARG A 109 -16.39 -17.23 -14.10
CA ARG A 109 -15.41 -16.37 -14.82
C ARG A 109 -16.06 -15.22 -15.58
N THR A 110 -17.35 -15.32 -15.90
CA THR A 110 -18.01 -14.36 -16.82
C THR A 110 -18.00 -12.94 -16.25
N LYS A 111 -17.52 -11.97 -17.03
CA LYS A 111 -17.34 -10.57 -16.62
C LYS A 111 -16.43 -10.35 -15.41
N THR A 112 -15.48 -11.25 -15.17
CA THR A 112 -14.42 -11.07 -14.17
C THR A 112 -13.07 -10.91 -14.85
N PHE A 113 -12.03 -10.58 -14.10
CA PHE A 113 -10.70 -10.55 -14.68
C PHE A 113 -10.17 -11.95 -15.06
N PHE A 114 -10.84 -13.05 -14.65
CA PHE A 114 -10.54 -14.42 -15.08
C PHE A 114 -11.13 -14.77 -16.44
N ALA A 115 -12.00 -13.91 -17.00
CA ALA A 115 -12.64 -14.16 -18.29
C ALA A 115 -11.62 -14.42 -19.39
N ASN A 116 -11.94 -15.35 -20.29
CA ASN A 116 -11.10 -15.75 -21.43
C ASN A 116 -9.71 -16.29 -21.06
N SER A 117 -9.51 -16.73 -19.82
CA SER A 117 -8.29 -17.40 -19.41
C SER A 117 -8.39 -18.92 -19.67
N LYS A 118 -7.35 -19.50 -20.23
CA LYS A 118 -7.21 -20.97 -20.37
C LYS A 118 -6.72 -21.64 -19.07
N LEU A 119 -6.12 -20.85 -18.16
CA LEU A 119 -5.61 -21.37 -16.89
C LEU A 119 -6.72 -21.72 -15.92
N GLY A 120 -6.49 -22.70 -15.09
CA GLY A 120 -7.40 -23.15 -14.04
C GLY A 120 -7.63 -22.08 -12.95
N MET A 121 -8.70 -22.23 -12.16
CA MET A 121 -8.96 -21.37 -11.01
C MET A 121 -7.91 -21.60 -9.93
N ARG A 122 -7.44 -22.82 -9.79
CA ARG A 122 -6.37 -23.19 -8.85
C ARG A 122 -5.10 -22.43 -9.13
N ASP A 123 -4.69 -22.29 -10.41
CA ASP A 123 -3.49 -21.53 -10.80
C ASP A 123 -3.67 -20.05 -10.51
N TRP A 124 -4.85 -19.50 -10.76
CA TRP A 124 -5.18 -18.12 -10.44
C TRP A 124 -5.15 -17.85 -8.94
N LEU A 125 -5.72 -18.74 -8.11
CA LEU A 125 -5.65 -18.62 -6.65
C LEU A 125 -4.21 -18.70 -6.16
N TYR A 126 -3.39 -19.57 -6.72
CA TYR A 126 -1.98 -19.66 -6.40
C TYR A 126 -1.27 -18.33 -6.69
N ALA A 127 -1.42 -17.79 -7.89
CA ALA A 127 -0.84 -16.51 -8.28
C ALA A 127 -1.28 -15.36 -7.36
N ILE A 128 -2.57 -15.29 -6.99
CA ILE A 128 -3.12 -14.29 -6.08
C ILE A 128 -2.51 -14.43 -4.68
N ILE A 129 -2.40 -15.64 -4.17
CA ILE A 129 -1.80 -15.91 -2.86
C ILE A 129 -0.32 -15.53 -2.86
N MET A 130 0.41 -15.87 -3.92
CA MET A 130 1.83 -15.54 -4.04
C MET A 130 2.03 -14.04 -4.08
N ILE A 131 1.32 -13.32 -4.95
CA ILE A 131 1.47 -11.86 -5.04
C ILE A 131 1.02 -11.14 -3.76
N ALA A 132 -0.01 -11.63 -3.06
CA ALA A 132 -0.50 -11.03 -1.82
C ALA A 132 0.42 -11.29 -0.61
N ASN A 133 1.10 -12.45 -0.59
CA ASN A 133 1.90 -12.90 0.55
C ASN A 133 3.36 -12.45 0.51
N HIS A 134 3.94 -12.29 -0.68
CA HIS A 134 5.32 -11.84 -0.83
C HIS A 134 5.48 -10.38 -0.37
N LYS A 135 6.46 -10.13 0.51
CA LYS A 135 6.73 -8.80 1.05
C LYS A 135 7.11 -7.79 -0.05
N ASN A 136 7.94 -8.21 -0.99
CA ASN A 136 8.51 -7.37 -2.05
C ASN A 136 7.97 -7.70 -3.45
N ALA A 137 6.73 -8.23 -3.53
CA ALA A 137 6.15 -8.70 -4.79
C ALA A 137 6.78 -10.00 -5.34
N ILE A 138 6.37 -10.43 -6.52
CA ILE A 138 6.87 -11.62 -7.22
C ILE A 138 7.19 -11.27 -8.67
N SER A 139 8.29 -11.80 -9.20
CA SER A 139 8.62 -11.66 -10.62
C SER A 139 7.77 -12.61 -11.48
N SER A 140 7.61 -12.26 -12.75
CA SER A 140 6.91 -13.15 -13.69
C SER A 140 7.71 -14.42 -14.01
N TYR A 141 9.02 -14.39 -13.87
CA TYR A 141 9.86 -15.60 -13.99
C TYR A 141 9.59 -16.57 -12.86
N GLN A 142 9.64 -16.08 -11.60
CA GLN A 142 9.34 -16.91 -10.45
C GLN A 142 7.94 -17.51 -10.50
N LEU A 143 6.92 -16.74 -10.90
CA LEU A 143 5.56 -17.26 -11.03
C LEU A 143 5.44 -18.27 -12.17
N ALA A 144 6.21 -18.10 -13.26
CA ALA A 144 6.26 -19.04 -14.37
C ALA A 144 6.82 -20.39 -13.94
N ASP A 145 7.94 -20.37 -13.21
CA ASP A 145 8.58 -21.57 -12.66
C ASP A 145 7.68 -22.27 -11.64
N ASP A 146 7.03 -21.52 -10.74
CA ASP A 146 6.15 -22.08 -9.71
C ASP A 146 4.90 -22.78 -10.29
N LEU A 147 4.40 -22.33 -11.44
CA LEU A 147 3.18 -22.84 -12.09
C LEU A 147 3.46 -23.71 -13.32
N ASP A 148 4.71 -23.87 -13.72
CA ASP A 148 5.11 -24.55 -14.96
C ASP A 148 4.38 -24.01 -16.19
N ILE A 149 4.42 -22.68 -16.36
CA ILE A 149 3.78 -21.96 -17.47
C ILE A 149 4.77 -21.02 -18.16
N PRO A 150 4.57 -20.67 -19.44
CA PRO A 150 5.42 -19.69 -20.12
C PRO A 150 5.45 -18.34 -19.36
N GLN A 151 6.64 -17.74 -19.24
CA GLN A 151 6.84 -16.44 -18.57
C GLN A 151 5.89 -15.36 -19.08
N LYS A 152 5.60 -15.32 -20.39
CA LYS A 152 4.63 -14.39 -20.98
C LYS A 152 3.23 -14.56 -20.38
N THR A 153 2.80 -15.78 -20.09
CA THR A 153 1.52 -16.10 -19.47
C THR A 153 1.49 -15.63 -18.00
N ALA A 154 2.54 -15.92 -17.24
CA ALA A 154 2.70 -15.47 -15.87
C ALA A 154 2.72 -13.92 -15.77
N TRP A 155 3.44 -13.26 -16.69
CA TRP A 155 3.45 -11.81 -16.80
C TRP A 155 2.05 -11.23 -17.05
N TYR A 156 1.30 -11.84 -17.94
CA TYR A 156 -0.08 -11.44 -18.23
C TYR A 156 -1.01 -11.65 -17.03
N MET A 157 -0.88 -12.77 -16.31
CA MET A 157 -1.60 -13.00 -15.05
C MET A 157 -1.34 -11.91 -14.03
N LEU A 158 -0.08 -11.61 -13.75
CA LEU A 158 0.30 -10.55 -12.81
C LEU A 158 -0.26 -9.19 -13.21
N HIS A 159 -0.28 -8.88 -14.50
CA HIS A 159 -0.85 -7.62 -14.99
C HIS A 159 -2.37 -7.54 -14.81
N ARG A 160 -3.09 -8.65 -14.95
CA ARG A 160 -4.53 -8.70 -14.66
C ARG A 160 -4.80 -8.54 -13.16
N ILE A 161 -4.02 -9.18 -12.31
CA ILE A 161 -4.12 -9.03 -10.84
C ILE A 161 -3.86 -7.57 -10.44
N ARG A 162 -2.83 -6.92 -11.01
CA ARG A 162 -2.54 -5.50 -10.77
C ARG A 162 -3.70 -4.57 -11.17
N THR A 163 -4.41 -4.91 -12.25
CA THR A 163 -5.60 -4.14 -12.65
C THR A 163 -6.71 -4.22 -11.59
N ALA A 164 -6.89 -5.36 -10.93
CA ALA A 164 -7.82 -5.46 -9.81
C ALA A 164 -7.34 -4.66 -8.59
N MET A 165 -6.02 -4.68 -8.30
CA MET A 165 -5.43 -3.92 -7.20
C MET A 165 -5.61 -2.40 -7.34
N ALA A 166 -5.78 -1.88 -8.56
CA ALA A 166 -6.01 -0.46 -8.82
C ALA A 166 -7.27 0.11 -8.13
N LYS A 167 -8.24 -0.75 -7.76
CA LYS A 167 -9.45 -0.33 -7.04
C LYS A 167 -9.13 0.24 -5.66
N GLU A 168 -8.07 -0.21 -5.00
CA GLU A 168 -7.63 0.31 -3.72
C GLU A 168 -7.06 1.73 -3.82
N ASN A 169 -6.63 2.15 -5.00
CA ASN A 169 -6.02 3.45 -5.26
C ASN A 169 -7.05 4.57 -5.56
N ASN A 170 -8.29 4.44 -5.09
CA ASN A 170 -9.38 5.40 -5.33
C ASN A 170 -10.00 5.93 -4.02
N GLN A 171 -9.39 5.67 -2.87
CA GLN A 171 -9.90 6.14 -1.59
C GLN A 171 -9.59 7.63 -1.40
N LYS A 172 -10.53 8.38 -0.84
CA LYS A 172 -10.28 9.74 -0.36
C LYS A 172 -9.47 9.71 0.92
N LEU A 173 -8.63 10.70 1.10
CA LEU A 173 -7.73 10.88 2.22
C LEU A 173 -8.12 12.12 3.01
N SER A 174 -7.93 12.10 4.33
CA SER A 174 -8.35 13.17 5.23
C SER A 174 -7.34 13.42 6.35
N GLY A 175 -7.56 14.48 7.13
CA GLY A 175 -6.69 14.85 8.25
C GLY A 175 -5.31 15.31 7.78
N ASP A 176 -4.26 14.76 8.37
CA ASP A 176 -2.87 15.10 8.05
C ASP A 176 -2.38 14.31 6.84
N VAL A 177 -2.09 14.96 5.73
CA VAL A 177 -1.62 14.33 4.50
C VAL A 177 -0.25 14.86 4.07
N GLU A 178 0.65 13.96 3.75
CA GLU A 178 1.96 14.27 3.18
C GLU A 178 1.92 14.10 1.66
N ILE A 179 2.47 15.05 0.92
CA ILE A 179 2.48 15.06 -0.55
C ILE A 179 3.91 15.15 -1.04
N ASP A 180 4.29 14.25 -1.96
CA ASP A 180 5.62 14.25 -2.58
C ASP A 180 5.59 13.57 -3.95
N GLU A 181 6.61 13.81 -4.77
CA GLU A 181 6.85 13.15 -6.04
C GLU A 181 8.08 12.28 -6.00
N THR A 182 7.97 11.15 -6.69
CA THR A 182 9.14 10.31 -6.95
C THR A 182 9.33 10.08 -8.45
N PHE A 183 10.56 9.82 -8.86
CA PHE A 183 10.93 9.62 -10.26
C PHE A 183 11.42 8.20 -10.48
N VAL A 184 10.76 7.49 -11.41
CA VAL A 184 11.09 6.12 -11.81
C VAL A 184 11.76 6.11 -13.17
N GLY A 185 12.93 5.48 -13.26
CA GLY A 185 13.72 5.36 -14.48
C GLY A 185 15.19 5.10 -14.18
N GLY A 186 15.95 4.71 -15.20
CA GLY A 186 17.40 4.54 -15.10
C GLY A 186 18.15 5.87 -14.97
N LYS A 187 19.41 5.81 -14.54
CA LYS A 187 20.30 6.97 -14.55
C LYS A 187 20.73 7.25 -15.99
N ASN A 188 20.64 8.51 -16.43
CA ASN A 188 21.02 8.94 -17.79
C ASN A 188 22.50 8.64 -18.10
N ILE A 189 23.37 8.70 -17.08
CA ILE A 189 24.79 8.36 -17.22
C ILE A 189 25.03 6.92 -17.71
N ASN A 190 24.13 6.00 -17.35
CA ASN A 190 24.23 4.55 -17.71
C ASN A 190 23.62 4.23 -19.09
N ARG A 191 23.13 5.22 -19.82
CA ARG A 191 22.58 5.02 -21.17
C ARG A 191 23.70 5.01 -22.20
N HIS A 192 23.48 4.28 -23.29
CA HIS A 192 24.33 4.39 -24.48
C HIS A 192 24.39 5.82 -24.97
N LYS A 193 25.50 6.21 -25.59
CA LYS A 193 25.79 7.60 -26.01
C LYS A 193 24.69 8.17 -26.91
N ASP A 194 24.16 7.39 -27.83
CA ASP A 194 23.07 7.69 -28.77
C ASP A 194 21.70 7.85 -28.09
N LYS A 195 21.53 7.32 -26.87
CA LYS A 195 20.27 7.34 -26.09
C LYS A 195 20.32 8.28 -24.89
N LYS A 196 21.41 9.01 -24.72
CA LYS A 196 21.51 10.02 -23.66
C LYS A 196 20.61 11.19 -23.97
N VAL A 197 19.90 11.66 -22.95
CA VAL A 197 19.05 12.85 -23.02
C VAL A 197 19.85 14.04 -22.50
N GLU A 198 19.97 15.08 -23.32
CA GLU A 198 20.69 16.30 -22.95
C GLU A 198 19.97 17.09 -21.85
N LYS A 199 20.76 17.84 -21.05
CA LYS A 199 20.27 18.68 -19.96
C LYS A 199 19.33 17.93 -18.99
N CYS A 200 19.72 16.70 -18.63
CA CYS A 200 18.94 15.80 -17.81
C CYS A 200 19.64 15.57 -16.47
N GLN A 201 19.14 16.20 -15.41
CA GLN A 201 19.65 16.05 -14.05
C GLN A 201 18.57 15.48 -13.10
N GLY A 202 19.01 14.77 -12.07
CA GLY A 202 18.26 14.27 -10.92
C GLY A 202 16.75 14.03 -11.06
N ARG A 203 15.94 15.05 -10.93
CA ARG A 203 14.48 15.05 -10.97
C ARG A 203 13.89 15.34 -12.37
N SER A 204 14.65 15.17 -13.46
CA SER A 204 14.17 15.47 -14.80
C SER A 204 13.11 14.44 -15.28
N TYR A 205 11.95 14.95 -15.68
CA TYR A 205 10.89 14.14 -16.32
C TYR A 205 11.17 13.84 -17.80
N LYS A 206 12.28 14.37 -18.37
CA LYS A 206 12.70 14.07 -19.74
C LYS A 206 13.16 12.61 -19.89
N ASP A 207 13.82 12.05 -18.87
CA ASP A 207 14.37 10.70 -18.86
C ASP A 207 13.73 9.76 -17.85
N LYS A 208 12.97 10.31 -16.89
CA LYS A 208 12.27 9.54 -15.84
C LYS A 208 10.78 9.83 -15.86
N VAL A 209 10.02 8.91 -15.31
CA VAL A 209 8.58 9.05 -15.19
C VAL A 209 8.25 9.49 -13.78
N PRO A 210 7.62 10.65 -13.59
CA PRO A 210 7.20 11.10 -12.28
C PRO A 210 5.99 10.31 -11.78
N VAL A 211 6.02 9.95 -10.51
CA VAL A 211 4.91 9.36 -9.76
C VAL A 211 4.59 10.31 -8.63
N PHE A 212 3.37 10.79 -8.60
CA PHE A 212 2.84 11.66 -7.58
C PHE A 212 2.14 10.86 -6.49
N GLY A 213 2.33 11.19 -5.22
CA GLY A 213 1.71 10.51 -4.10
C GLY A 213 1.15 11.44 -3.05
N ILE A 214 0.12 10.95 -2.38
CA ILE A 214 -0.54 11.57 -1.24
C ILE A 214 -0.66 10.50 -0.16
N LEU A 215 -0.09 10.74 1.02
CA LEU A 215 -0.09 9.79 2.14
C LEU A 215 -0.79 10.41 3.35
N GLU A 216 -1.88 9.79 3.78
CA GLU A 216 -2.54 10.09 5.05
C GLU A 216 -1.71 9.54 6.22
N ARG A 217 -1.41 10.37 7.21
CA ARG A 217 -0.62 9.98 8.38
C ARG A 217 -1.32 8.88 9.16
N GLY A 218 -0.67 7.72 9.27
CA GLY A 218 -1.27 6.52 9.87
C GLY A 218 -2.33 5.81 9.03
N GLY A 219 -2.75 6.39 7.91
CA GLY A 219 -3.79 5.93 7.01
C GLY A 219 -3.29 5.34 5.69
N ASN A 220 -3.95 5.72 4.60
CA ASN A 220 -3.80 5.18 3.27
C ASN A 220 -2.86 6.03 2.39
N LEU A 221 -2.37 5.42 1.33
CA LEU A 221 -1.57 6.02 0.28
C LEU A 221 -2.41 6.05 -1.01
N PHE A 222 -2.42 7.19 -1.68
CA PHE A 222 -2.80 7.34 -3.07
C PHE A 222 -1.56 7.64 -3.90
N ALA A 223 -1.42 7.01 -5.09
CA ALA A 223 -0.29 7.32 -5.97
C ALA A 223 -0.66 7.19 -7.45
N LYS A 224 -0.18 8.12 -8.27
CA LYS A 224 -0.49 8.19 -9.70
C LYS A 224 0.72 8.59 -10.52
N VAL A 225 0.89 7.92 -11.66
CA VAL A 225 1.85 8.33 -12.69
C VAL A 225 1.32 9.59 -13.36
N VAL A 226 2.14 10.62 -13.40
CA VAL A 226 1.77 11.93 -13.97
C VAL A 226 2.70 12.30 -15.13
N PRO A 227 2.25 13.15 -16.07
CA PRO A 227 3.07 13.57 -17.21
C PRO A 227 4.21 14.53 -16.79
N ASN A 228 3.97 15.36 -15.78
CA ASN A 228 4.90 16.33 -15.23
C ASN A 228 4.52 16.68 -13.78
N THR A 229 5.36 17.44 -13.10
CA THR A 229 5.20 17.86 -11.70
C THR A 229 4.74 19.33 -11.57
N GLN A 230 4.08 19.87 -12.59
CA GLN A 230 3.57 21.24 -12.55
C GLN A 230 2.31 21.35 -11.67
N ALA A 231 2.15 22.47 -10.97
CA ALA A 231 1.01 22.75 -10.11
C ALA A 231 -0.34 22.54 -10.84
N LYS A 232 -0.45 22.96 -12.10
CA LYS A 232 -1.66 22.74 -12.92
C LYS A 232 -2.04 21.26 -13.11
N THR A 233 -1.07 20.35 -13.00
CA THR A 233 -1.30 18.90 -13.10
C THR A 233 -1.61 18.31 -11.74
N LEU A 234 -0.90 18.73 -10.69
CA LEU A 234 -0.94 18.10 -9.37
C LEU A 234 -2.09 18.63 -8.50
N VAL A 235 -2.33 19.94 -8.49
CA VAL A 235 -3.40 20.55 -7.68
C VAL A 235 -4.78 19.96 -7.91
N PRO A 236 -5.23 19.69 -9.15
CA PRO A 236 -6.51 19.01 -9.38
C PRO A 236 -6.56 17.59 -8.80
N ILE A 237 -5.43 16.87 -8.78
CA ILE A 237 -5.35 15.53 -8.21
C ILE A 237 -5.52 15.61 -6.68
N VAL A 238 -4.86 16.56 -6.02
CA VAL A 238 -5.04 16.79 -4.57
C VAL A 238 -6.50 17.12 -4.26
N LYS A 239 -7.10 18.10 -4.96
CA LYS A 239 -8.50 18.52 -4.75
C LYS A 239 -9.51 17.40 -4.95
N LYS A 240 -9.19 16.41 -5.79
CA LYS A 240 -10.05 15.24 -6.02
C LYS A 240 -9.95 14.20 -4.91
N ASN A 241 -8.75 13.98 -4.38
CA ASN A 241 -8.45 12.83 -3.53
C ASN A 241 -8.24 13.17 -2.05
N VAL A 242 -8.22 14.46 -1.69
CA VAL A 242 -8.08 14.93 -0.30
C VAL A 242 -9.34 15.69 0.10
N ASP A 243 -9.85 15.42 1.27
CA ASP A 243 -11.01 16.12 1.82
C ASP A 243 -10.66 17.57 2.21
N VAL A 244 -11.60 18.47 1.98
CA VAL A 244 -11.44 19.89 2.32
C VAL A 244 -11.26 20.06 3.84
N GLY A 245 -10.38 20.97 4.25
CA GLY A 245 -10.05 21.18 5.66
C GLY A 245 -8.90 20.34 6.18
N SER A 246 -8.33 19.43 5.35
CA SER A 246 -7.15 18.66 5.72
C SER A 246 -5.89 19.53 5.79
N SER A 247 -4.95 19.13 6.66
CA SER A 247 -3.60 19.69 6.72
C SER A 247 -2.70 19.02 5.68
N VAL A 248 -2.05 19.81 4.85
CA VAL A 248 -1.24 19.33 3.72
C VAL A 248 0.23 19.67 3.96
N TYR A 249 1.09 18.65 4.06
CA TYR A 249 2.53 18.77 4.25
C TYR A 249 3.27 18.49 2.95
N THR A 250 4.13 19.39 2.52
CA THR A 250 4.81 19.33 1.22
C THR A 250 6.30 19.64 1.32
N ASP A 251 7.09 19.14 0.36
CA ASP A 251 8.48 19.55 0.13
C ASP A 251 8.47 20.72 -0.85
N GLY A 252 8.30 21.95 -0.32
CA GLY A 252 8.53 23.19 -1.08
C GLY A 252 7.31 23.74 -1.83
N TRP A 253 7.58 24.52 -2.88
CA TRP A 253 6.75 25.58 -3.45
C TRP A 253 5.71 25.20 -4.52
N SER A 254 5.58 23.93 -4.85
CA SER A 254 4.93 23.50 -6.09
C SER A 254 3.40 23.53 -6.09
N TYR A 255 2.78 23.89 -4.97
CA TYR A 255 1.35 23.66 -4.76
C TYR A 255 0.52 24.93 -4.56
N LYS A 256 0.93 26.04 -5.23
CA LYS A 256 0.11 27.25 -5.25
C LYS A 256 -1.32 26.95 -5.72
N GLY A 257 -2.30 27.38 -4.94
CA GLY A 257 -3.72 27.18 -5.20
C GLY A 257 -4.39 26.12 -4.33
N LEU A 258 -3.72 25.59 -3.33
CA LEU A 258 -4.30 24.75 -2.27
C LEU A 258 -4.75 25.58 -1.05
N GLU A 259 -4.20 26.76 -0.83
CA GLU A 259 -4.32 27.59 0.37
C GLU A 259 -5.76 27.93 0.73
N LYS A 260 -6.67 28.02 -0.26
CA LYS A 260 -8.08 28.35 -0.04
C LYS A 260 -8.90 27.21 0.58
N LYS A 261 -8.41 25.97 0.52
CA LYS A 261 -9.17 24.77 0.92
C LYS A 261 -8.45 23.89 1.93
N TYR A 262 -7.16 24.10 2.14
CA TYR A 262 -6.29 23.26 2.94
C TYR A 262 -5.35 24.11 3.78
N THR A 263 -5.03 23.65 4.98
CA THR A 263 -3.94 24.22 5.79
C THR A 263 -2.63 23.68 5.24
N GLN A 264 -1.90 24.50 4.48
CA GLN A 264 -0.66 24.07 3.85
C GLN A 264 0.54 24.41 4.72
N MET A 265 1.40 23.42 4.96
CA MET A 265 2.68 23.54 5.64
C MET A 265 3.77 22.95 4.77
N SER A 266 4.91 23.64 4.66
CA SER A 266 6.02 23.18 3.82
C SER A 266 7.32 23.09 4.58
N VAL A 267 8.15 22.11 4.22
CA VAL A 267 9.51 21.92 4.71
C VAL A 267 10.48 22.26 3.56
N ASP A 268 11.47 23.10 3.81
CA ASP A 268 12.48 23.44 2.80
C ASP A 268 13.73 22.57 2.97
N HIS A 269 13.76 21.46 2.27
CA HIS A 269 14.94 20.57 2.23
C HIS A 269 16.19 21.23 1.64
N GLY A 270 16.03 22.28 0.83
CA GLY A 270 17.16 23.05 0.28
C GLY A 270 17.98 23.78 1.34
N LYS A 271 17.36 24.07 2.48
CA LYS A 271 18.01 24.68 3.66
C LYS A 271 18.41 23.67 4.74
N HIS A 272 18.47 22.37 4.40
CA HIS A 272 18.74 21.26 5.34
C HIS A 272 17.72 21.11 6.48
N PHE A 273 16.53 21.67 6.36
CA PHE A 273 15.44 21.42 7.28
C PHE A 273 14.66 20.18 6.86
N TYR A 274 14.80 19.09 7.59
CA TYR A 274 14.12 17.78 7.31
C TYR A 274 12.82 17.58 8.09
N GLY A 275 12.53 18.48 9.00
CA GLY A 275 11.30 18.50 9.79
C GLY A 275 11.32 19.66 10.78
N MET A 276 10.13 20.13 11.16
CA MET A 276 9.92 21.17 12.15
C MET A 276 8.85 20.70 13.12
N ILE A 277 9.02 21.02 14.38
CA ILE A 277 7.99 20.83 15.40
C ILE A 277 7.47 22.22 15.76
N LEU A 278 6.18 22.43 15.55
CA LEU A 278 5.48 23.61 16.05
C LEU A 278 4.70 23.21 17.29
N VAL A 279 4.77 24.05 18.31
CA VAL A 279 3.90 23.96 19.49
C VAL A 279 2.93 25.12 19.38
N THR A 280 1.65 24.84 19.29
CA THR A 280 0.60 25.86 19.26
C THR A 280 0.41 26.48 20.65
N ASP A 281 -0.27 27.61 20.71
CA ASP A 281 -0.56 28.29 21.99
C ASP A 281 -1.40 27.39 22.93
N ASP A 282 -2.17 26.47 22.39
CA ASP A 282 -2.96 25.47 23.12
C ASP A 282 -2.13 24.24 23.56
N GLY A 283 -0.81 24.23 23.26
CA GLY A 283 0.12 23.15 23.61
C GLY A 283 0.05 21.94 22.68
N GLU A 284 -0.63 22.02 21.54
CA GLU A 284 -0.65 20.97 20.54
C GLU A 284 0.70 20.91 19.78
N ILE A 285 1.22 19.71 19.59
CA ILE A 285 2.49 19.47 18.90
C ILE A 285 2.19 19.08 17.45
N ILE A 286 2.54 19.96 16.52
CA ILE A 286 2.43 19.72 15.07
C ILE A 286 3.79 19.39 14.51
N GLU A 287 3.95 18.15 14.02
CA GLU A 287 5.15 17.71 13.31
C GLU A 287 5.03 18.01 11.82
N ILE A 288 5.81 18.96 11.30
CA ILE A 288 5.86 19.32 9.89
C ILE A 288 6.99 18.51 9.24
N THR A 289 6.64 17.49 8.45
CA THR A 289 7.59 16.59 7.78
C THR A 289 6.93 15.83 6.64
N THR A 290 7.73 15.39 5.66
CA THR A 290 7.35 14.49 4.55
C THR A 290 8.01 13.12 4.66
N ASN A 291 8.62 12.79 5.80
CA ASN A 291 9.44 11.59 5.99
C ASN A 291 8.68 10.28 5.75
N ARG A 292 7.37 10.24 6.00
CA ARG A 292 6.57 9.02 5.84
C ARG A 292 6.35 8.68 4.38
N ILE A 293 6.02 9.68 3.56
CA ILE A 293 5.87 9.47 2.12
C ILE A 293 7.23 9.20 1.45
N GLU A 294 8.31 9.84 1.89
CA GLU A 294 9.67 9.55 1.41
C GLU A 294 10.08 8.10 1.72
N ASN A 295 9.76 7.62 2.92
CA ASN A 295 9.97 6.22 3.28
C ASN A 295 9.15 5.28 2.39
N ALA A 296 7.89 5.61 2.09
CA ALA A 296 7.07 4.84 1.16
C ALA A 296 7.73 4.77 -0.23
N TRP A 297 8.26 5.88 -0.74
CA TRP A 297 9.01 5.90 -2.01
C TRP A 297 10.30 5.09 -1.97
N SER A 298 11.00 5.10 -0.86
CA SER A 298 12.19 4.26 -0.66
C SER A 298 11.85 2.77 -0.79
N VAL A 299 10.74 2.32 -0.18
CA VAL A 299 10.25 0.94 -0.30
C VAL A 299 9.81 0.63 -1.73
N PHE A 300 9.09 1.53 -2.38
CA PHE A 300 8.66 1.38 -3.77
C PHE A 300 9.84 1.22 -4.72
N LYS A 301 10.82 2.11 -4.64
CA LYS A 301 12.04 2.04 -5.47
C LYS A 301 12.84 0.76 -5.26
N ARG A 302 12.94 0.28 -4.01
CA ARG A 302 13.58 -1.01 -3.69
C ARG A 302 12.83 -2.17 -4.32
N THR A 303 11.49 -2.16 -4.33
CA THR A 303 10.68 -3.18 -4.98
C THR A 303 10.89 -3.19 -6.50
N ILE A 304 10.86 -2.01 -7.14
CA ILE A 304 11.14 -1.91 -8.58
C ILE A 304 12.54 -2.44 -8.89
N LYS A 305 13.56 -2.01 -8.16
CA LYS A 305 14.95 -2.33 -8.44
C LYS A 305 15.32 -3.78 -8.11
N GLY A 306 14.74 -4.34 -7.04
CA GLY A 306 15.07 -5.68 -6.54
C GLY A 306 14.26 -6.80 -7.18
N THR A 307 12.97 -6.56 -7.50
CA THR A 307 12.08 -7.62 -8.00
C THR A 307 11.81 -7.49 -9.50
N TYR A 308 11.57 -6.28 -10.00
CA TYR A 308 11.16 -6.07 -11.39
C TYR A 308 12.30 -5.66 -12.31
N ILE A 309 13.42 -5.14 -11.74
CA ILE A 309 14.62 -4.65 -12.42
C ILE A 309 14.31 -3.46 -13.33
N HIS A 310 13.41 -3.66 -14.31
CA HIS A 310 12.96 -2.64 -15.25
C HIS A 310 11.44 -2.69 -15.44
N VAL A 311 10.82 -1.50 -15.42
CA VAL A 311 9.39 -1.32 -15.69
C VAL A 311 9.22 -0.26 -16.78
N SER A 312 8.54 -0.61 -17.87
CA SER A 312 8.29 0.34 -18.95
C SER A 312 7.27 1.41 -18.52
N LYS A 313 7.42 2.62 -19.06
CA LYS A 313 6.50 3.74 -18.82
C LYS A 313 5.03 3.37 -19.03
N LYS A 314 4.74 2.58 -20.08
CA LYS A 314 3.39 2.12 -20.45
C LYS A 314 2.67 1.37 -19.32
N TYR A 315 3.40 0.61 -18.52
CA TYR A 315 2.83 -0.25 -17.48
C TYR A 315 3.11 0.22 -16.06
N LEU A 316 3.84 1.32 -15.88
CA LEU A 316 4.29 1.77 -14.56
C LEU A 316 3.13 1.96 -13.58
N GLN A 317 1.98 2.50 -14.03
CA GLN A 317 0.82 2.69 -13.16
C GLN A 317 0.38 1.38 -12.49
N ARG A 318 0.39 0.25 -13.20
CA ARG A 318 0.00 -1.05 -12.63
C ARG A 318 0.91 -1.51 -11.49
N TYR A 319 2.19 -1.15 -11.53
CA TYR A 319 3.14 -1.43 -10.45
C TYR A 319 2.99 -0.45 -9.28
N VAL A 320 2.61 0.78 -9.57
CA VAL A 320 2.20 1.76 -8.56
C VAL A 320 0.94 1.28 -7.84
N ASP A 321 -0.07 0.79 -8.57
CA ASP A 321 -1.33 0.27 -7.99
C ASP A 321 -1.07 -0.96 -7.11
N GLU A 322 -0.17 -1.86 -7.52
CA GLU A 322 0.27 -2.98 -6.68
C GLU A 322 0.94 -2.49 -5.39
N PHE A 323 1.79 -1.48 -5.47
CA PHE A 323 2.46 -0.92 -4.31
C PHE A 323 1.44 -0.25 -3.35
N VAL A 324 0.52 0.56 -3.87
CA VAL A 324 -0.56 1.18 -3.10
C VAL A 324 -1.43 0.12 -2.42
N PHE A 325 -1.88 -0.91 -3.14
CA PHE A 325 -2.63 -2.01 -2.58
C PHE A 325 -1.90 -2.67 -1.40
N ARG A 326 -0.61 -2.97 -1.55
CA ARG A 326 0.20 -3.55 -0.47
C ARG A 326 0.33 -2.63 0.74
N PHE A 327 0.50 -1.33 0.48
CA PHE A 327 0.63 -0.32 1.52
C PHE A 327 -0.68 -0.17 2.29
N ASN A 328 -1.80 0.01 1.61
CA ASN A 328 -3.10 0.24 2.23
C ASN A 328 -3.61 -1.01 2.99
N THR A 329 -3.32 -2.19 2.47
CA THR A 329 -3.69 -3.47 3.11
C THR A 329 -2.65 -3.99 4.13
N ARG A 330 -1.65 -3.18 4.54
CA ARG A 330 -0.59 -3.63 5.45
C ARG A 330 -1.07 -4.01 6.85
N LYS A 331 -2.18 -3.42 7.28
CA LYS A 331 -2.76 -3.61 8.62
C LYS A 331 -3.68 -4.85 8.69
N ILE A 332 -4.24 -5.31 7.58
CA ILE A 332 -5.12 -6.48 7.54
C ILE A 332 -4.33 -7.79 7.39
N SER A 333 -4.96 -8.89 7.72
CA SER A 333 -4.36 -10.22 7.60
C SER A 333 -4.14 -10.61 6.12
N LYS A 334 -3.26 -11.59 5.90
CA LYS A 334 -3.03 -12.11 4.55
C LYS A 334 -4.27 -12.75 3.94
N TYR A 335 -5.10 -13.38 4.77
CA TYR A 335 -6.36 -14.00 4.34
C TYR A 335 -7.35 -12.93 3.85
N GLU A 336 -7.59 -11.91 4.67
CA GLU A 336 -8.45 -10.77 4.32
C GLU A 336 -7.98 -10.06 3.05
N ARG A 337 -6.64 -9.93 2.87
CA ARG A 337 -6.05 -9.35 1.66
C ARG A 337 -6.35 -10.18 0.40
N ILE A 338 -6.27 -11.52 0.51
CA ILE A 338 -6.60 -12.44 -0.59
C ILE A 338 -8.08 -12.34 -0.92
N GLU A 339 -8.94 -12.36 0.10
CA GLU A 339 -10.39 -12.27 -0.05
C GLU A 339 -10.80 -10.93 -0.71
N LEU A 340 -10.24 -9.81 -0.24
CA LEU A 340 -10.44 -8.49 -0.83
C LEU A 340 -10.03 -8.46 -2.31
N LEU A 341 -8.89 -9.07 -2.65
CA LEU A 341 -8.41 -9.11 -4.03
C LEU A 341 -9.30 -9.97 -4.91
N LEU A 342 -9.87 -11.06 -4.38
CA LEU A 342 -10.85 -11.89 -5.10
C LEU A 342 -12.20 -11.17 -5.29
N GLN A 343 -12.62 -10.36 -4.33
CA GLN A 343 -13.80 -9.48 -4.49
C GLN A 343 -13.55 -8.44 -5.58
N TYR A 344 -12.36 -7.81 -5.61
CA TYR A 344 -11.98 -6.89 -6.68
C TYR A 344 -11.91 -7.57 -8.06
N ALA A 345 -11.59 -8.86 -8.08
CA ALA A 345 -11.59 -9.66 -9.29
C ALA A 345 -12.99 -9.90 -9.85
N ALA A 346 -14.00 -9.94 -9.00
CA ALA A 346 -15.38 -10.26 -9.32
C ALA A 346 -16.20 -9.05 -9.83
N ALA A 347 -15.76 -7.85 -9.49
CA ALA A 347 -16.38 -6.58 -9.86
C ALA A 347 -15.70 -6.02 -11.11
#